data_77d9b59d1aae4154256e7d13e716a607
#
_entry.id   77d9b59d1aae4154256e7d13e716a607
#
_cell.length_a   1.000
_cell.length_b   1.000
_cell.length_c   1.000
_cell.angle_alpha   90.00
_cell.angle_beta   90.00
_cell.angle_gamma   90.00
#
_symmetry.space_group_name_H-M   'P 1'
#
loop_
_entity.id
_entity.type
_entity.pdbx_description
1 polymer ?
#
loop_
_entity_poly.entity_id
_entity_poly.type
_entity_poly.pdbx_seq_one_letter_code
_entity_poly.pdbx_strand_id
1 'polypeptide(L)'
;MKKVKIPFDIMKEIINDYTLNNISVPQLNKKYHYSNTVLYRELRENNIQIKSFEEASRKYEINKNIFKQITEQSAYWMGFIVTDGSFQKRLNTYQLVIHLSNKDDNHLKKIREFIQPNVKITYTKENSCRIAFTSNEICNDIWKYGIGINKTKEVNLSECLIYNRDFWRGVVDGDGYLGYCEKGNNKHRLEIVGSYSLLSYFVEYCKTIIPNFKNTVKPHKSIYVIHLGGNTAKTILKSLYENSNIYLDRKKEKYEEIIAL
;
A
#
# COMPACT_ATOMS: atom_id res chain seq x y z
N MET A 1 -36.55 10.87 -34.89
CA MET A 1 -36.10 11.98 -34.03
C MET A 1 -34.77 12.51 -34.55
N LYS A 2 -34.65 13.81 -34.85
CA LYS A 2 -33.37 14.42 -35.23
C LYS A 2 -32.36 14.28 -34.09
N LYS A 3 -31.19 13.73 -34.38
CA LYS A 3 -30.09 13.67 -33.37
C LYS A 3 -29.69 15.08 -32.99
N VAL A 4 -29.78 15.44 -31.71
CA VAL A 4 -29.24 16.69 -31.20
C VAL A 4 -27.72 16.64 -31.34
N LYS A 5 -27.15 17.52 -32.17
CA LYS A 5 -25.69 17.72 -32.29
C LYS A 5 -25.28 18.93 -31.48
N ILE A 6 -24.14 18.84 -30.79
CA ILE A 6 -23.55 19.96 -30.06
C ILE A 6 -22.77 20.82 -31.06
N PRO A 7 -22.92 22.17 -31.07
CA PRO A 7 -22.11 23.06 -31.90
C PRO A 7 -20.60 22.87 -31.66
N PHE A 8 -19.80 23.02 -32.72
CA PHE A 8 -18.37 22.72 -32.69
C PHE A 8 -17.59 23.46 -31.61
N ASP A 9 -17.87 24.76 -31.44
CA ASP A 9 -17.18 25.59 -30.43
C ASP A 9 -17.51 25.13 -29.01
N ILE A 10 -18.79 24.87 -28.74
CA ILE A 10 -19.23 24.33 -27.43
C ILE A 10 -18.63 22.93 -27.20
N MET A 11 -18.53 22.11 -28.26
CA MET A 11 -17.94 20.78 -28.12
C MET A 11 -16.43 20.84 -27.76
N LYS A 12 -15.68 21.81 -28.31
CA LYS A 12 -14.28 22.06 -27.89
C LYS A 12 -14.17 22.38 -26.40
N GLU A 13 -15.03 23.27 -25.91
CA GLU A 13 -15.05 23.61 -24.48
C GLU A 13 -15.39 22.40 -23.62
N ILE A 14 -16.38 21.61 -24.00
CA ILE A 14 -16.77 20.36 -23.32
C ILE A 14 -15.61 19.38 -23.28
N ILE A 15 -14.87 19.22 -24.40
CA ILE A 15 -13.70 18.33 -24.45
C ILE A 15 -12.62 18.85 -23.49
N ASN A 16 -12.30 20.14 -23.52
CA ASN A 16 -11.32 20.72 -22.59
C ASN A 16 -11.73 20.54 -21.13
N ASP A 17 -12.98 20.83 -20.83
CA ASP A 17 -13.52 20.64 -19.47
C ASP A 17 -13.45 19.18 -19.01
N TYR A 18 -13.77 18.25 -19.91
CA TYR A 18 -13.74 16.83 -19.60
C TYR A 18 -12.32 16.27 -19.45
N THR A 19 -11.40 16.68 -20.32
CA THR A 19 -10.04 16.12 -20.40
C THR A 19 -9.06 16.84 -19.49
N LEU A 20 -9.00 18.17 -19.55
CA LEU A 20 -8.03 19.00 -18.84
C LEU A 20 -8.53 19.43 -17.45
N ASN A 21 -9.80 19.86 -17.36
CA ASN A 21 -10.37 20.35 -16.10
C ASN A 21 -11.03 19.25 -15.26
N ASN A 22 -10.97 18.01 -15.72
CA ASN A 22 -11.47 16.81 -15.04
C ASN A 22 -12.97 16.88 -14.63
N ILE A 23 -13.79 17.65 -15.35
CA ILE A 23 -15.22 17.82 -15.09
C ILE A 23 -15.98 16.57 -15.50
N SER A 24 -16.80 16.01 -14.62
CA SER A 24 -17.57 14.80 -14.90
C SER A 24 -18.77 15.08 -15.83
N VAL A 25 -19.25 14.06 -16.58
CA VAL A 25 -20.40 14.21 -17.49
C VAL A 25 -21.65 14.77 -16.78
N PRO A 26 -22.01 14.37 -15.54
CA PRO A 26 -23.11 15.01 -14.82
C PRO A 26 -22.88 16.51 -14.50
N GLN A 27 -21.63 16.93 -14.30
CA GLN A 27 -21.30 18.35 -14.11
C GLN A 27 -21.34 19.12 -15.45
N LEU A 28 -20.88 18.51 -16.55
CA LEU A 28 -21.02 19.07 -17.90
C LEU A 28 -22.51 19.22 -18.29
N ASN A 29 -23.37 18.27 -17.94
CA ASN A 29 -24.82 18.39 -18.12
C ASN A 29 -25.36 19.65 -17.43
N LYS A 30 -24.95 19.89 -16.19
CA LYS A 30 -25.37 21.10 -15.43
C LYS A 30 -24.83 22.39 -16.06
N LYS A 31 -23.60 22.36 -16.57
CA LYS A 31 -22.94 23.55 -17.15
C LYS A 31 -23.47 23.91 -18.54
N TYR A 32 -23.60 22.89 -19.41
CA TYR A 32 -23.91 23.09 -20.83
C TYR A 32 -25.33 22.70 -21.22
N HIS A 33 -26.13 22.21 -20.27
CA HIS A 33 -27.53 21.83 -20.44
C HIS A 33 -27.82 20.77 -21.52
N TYR A 34 -26.84 19.91 -21.85
CA TYR A 34 -27.03 18.72 -22.68
C TYR A 34 -27.21 17.47 -21.82
N SER A 35 -28.11 16.55 -22.24
CA SER A 35 -28.32 15.30 -21.49
C SER A 35 -27.03 14.45 -21.45
N ASN A 36 -26.87 13.67 -20.39
CA ASN A 36 -25.72 12.75 -20.26
C ASN A 36 -25.57 11.83 -21.46
N THR A 37 -26.68 11.34 -22.02
CA THR A 37 -26.69 10.47 -23.21
C THR A 37 -26.09 11.16 -24.43
N VAL A 38 -26.44 12.44 -24.66
CA VAL A 38 -25.88 13.25 -25.75
C VAL A 38 -24.39 13.47 -25.51
N LEU A 39 -23.99 13.89 -24.31
CA LEU A 39 -22.60 14.15 -23.95
C LEU A 39 -21.71 12.89 -24.12
N TYR A 40 -22.14 11.74 -23.62
CA TYR A 40 -21.39 10.47 -23.82
C TYR A 40 -21.25 10.09 -25.28
N ARG A 41 -22.30 10.29 -26.09
CA ARG A 41 -22.25 10.00 -27.52
C ARG A 41 -21.26 10.92 -28.23
N GLU A 42 -21.39 12.25 -28.04
CA GLU A 42 -20.54 13.25 -28.70
C GLU A 42 -19.07 13.10 -28.30
N LEU A 43 -18.77 12.82 -27.02
CA LEU A 43 -17.41 12.53 -26.59
C LEU A 43 -16.81 11.32 -27.31
N ARG A 44 -17.60 10.22 -27.47
CA ARG A 44 -17.15 9.03 -28.23
C ARG A 44 -16.96 9.32 -29.71
N GLU A 45 -17.88 10.05 -30.33
CA GLU A 45 -17.79 10.44 -31.76
C GLU A 45 -16.57 11.35 -32.02
N ASN A 46 -16.06 12.06 -31.01
CA ASN A 46 -14.82 12.82 -31.06
C ASN A 46 -13.59 12.04 -30.57
N ASN A 47 -13.65 10.69 -30.46
CA ASN A 47 -12.57 9.80 -30.01
C ASN A 47 -12.05 10.11 -28.60
N ILE A 48 -12.88 10.72 -27.74
CA ILE A 48 -12.52 10.95 -26.34
C ILE A 48 -12.83 9.71 -25.53
N GLN A 49 -11.81 9.16 -24.87
CA GLN A 49 -11.97 8.03 -23.97
C GLN A 49 -12.88 8.39 -22.81
N ILE A 50 -13.96 7.62 -22.63
CA ILE A 50 -14.87 7.84 -21.51
C ILE A 50 -14.23 7.30 -20.23
N LYS A 51 -14.12 8.19 -19.22
CA LYS A 51 -13.65 7.83 -17.88
C LYS A 51 -14.53 6.73 -17.30
N SER A 52 -13.92 5.75 -16.64
CA SER A 52 -14.65 4.78 -15.84
C SER A 52 -15.43 5.50 -14.72
N PHE A 53 -16.42 4.84 -14.12
CA PHE A 53 -17.16 5.40 -12.99
C PHE A 53 -16.21 5.76 -11.83
N GLU A 54 -15.20 4.94 -11.62
CA GLU A 54 -14.15 5.17 -10.63
C GLU A 54 -13.37 6.46 -10.93
N GLU A 55 -12.93 6.65 -12.16
CA GLU A 55 -12.20 7.86 -12.58
C GLU A 55 -13.07 9.11 -12.55
N ALA A 56 -14.31 9.00 -12.99
CA ALA A 56 -15.26 10.13 -13.00
C ALA A 56 -15.68 10.60 -11.60
N SER A 57 -15.68 9.69 -10.61
CA SER A 57 -16.00 9.99 -9.21
C SER A 57 -14.78 10.38 -8.37
N ARG A 58 -13.57 10.25 -8.91
CA ARG A 58 -12.32 10.54 -8.18
C ARG A 58 -12.15 12.05 -7.98
N LYS A 59 -12.02 12.44 -6.73
CA LYS A 59 -11.82 13.85 -6.35
C LYS A 59 -10.36 14.29 -6.52
N TYR A 60 -9.41 13.36 -6.45
CA TYR A 60 -7.97 13.63 -6.48
C TYR A 60 -7.28 12.66 -7.43
N GLU A 61 -6.21 13.13 -8.07
CA GLU A 61 -5.35 12.27 -8.88
C GLU A 61 -4.70 11.19 -8.03
N ILE A 62 -4.49 10.02 -8.61
CA ILE A 62 -3.83 8.87 -7.99
C ILE A 62 -2.81 8.30 -8.97
N ASN A 63 -1.61 8.01 -8.47
CA ASN A 63 -0.60 7.33 -9.26
C ASN A 63 -0.91 5.83 -9.35
N LYS A 64 -1.59 5.43 -10.42
CA LYS A 64 -2.05 4.04 -10.65
C LYS A 64 -0.91 3.06 -10.95
N ASN A 65 0.28 3.55 -11.29
CA ASN A 65 1.37 2.74 -11.83
C ASN A 65 2.43 2.35 -10.79
N ILE A 66 2.31 2.87 -9.57
CA ILE A 66 3.35 2.77 -8.54
C ILE A 66 3.66 1.35 -8.07
N PHE A 67 2.70 0.42 -8.19
CA PHE A 67 2.88 -0.99 -7.83
C PHE A 67 3.06 -1.91 -9.06
N LYS A 68 3.16 -1.35 -10.27
CA LYS A 68 3.44 -2.16 -11.48
C LYS A 68 4.85 -2.71 -11.52
N GLN A 69 5.79 -2.00 -10.89
CA GLN A 69 7.21 -2.37 -10.84
C GLN A 69 7.71 -2.39 -9.40
N ILE A 70 8.66 -3.28 -9.14
CA ILE A 70 9.34 -3.35 -7.84
C ILE A 70 10.42 -2.27 -7.78
N THR A 71 10.22 -1.34 -6.86
CA THR A 71 11.19 -0.32 -6.43
C THR A 71 11.39 -0.44 -4.92
N GLU A 72 12.36 0.23 -4.33
CA GLU A 72 12.50 0.30 -2.87
C GLU A 72 11.18 0.70 -2.20
N GLN A 73 10.55 1.76 -2.70
CA GLN A 73 9.31 2.27 -2.11
C GLN A 73 8.12 1.33 -2.32
N SER A 74 7.91 0.82 -3.55
CA SER A 74 6.77 -0.07 -3.80
C SER A 74 6.89 -1.40 -3.05
N ALA A 75 8.08 -1.98 -2.97
CA ALA A 75 8.34 -3.19 -2.19
C ALA A 75 8.11 -2.94 -0.70
N TYR A 76 8.65 -1.87 -0.15
CA TYR A 76 8.46 -1.47 1.24
C TYR A 76 6.97 -1.32 1.58
N TRP A 77 6.23 -0.55 0.78
CA TRP A 77 4.81 -0.35 1.03
C TRP A 77 4.00 -1.63 0.88
N MET A 78 4.34 -2.53 -0.03
CA MET A 78 3.71 -3.86 -0.11
C MET A 78 3.97 -4.69 1.16
N GLY A 79 5.17 -4.63 1.72
CA GLY A 79 5.49 -5.25 3.02
C GLY A 79 4.67 -4.65 4.17
N PHE A 80 4.52 -3.33 4.20
CA PHE A 80 3.69 -2.65 5.19
C PHE A 80 2.19 -2.90 4.99
N ILE A 81 1.73 -3.00 3.73
CA ILE A 81 0.34 -3.34 3.40
C ILE A 81 -0.01 -4.78 3.80
N VAL A 82 0.90 -5.73 3.67
CA VAL A 82 0.62 -7.13 4.07
C VAL A 82 0.36 -7.27 5.57
N THR A 83 0.86 -6.36 6.39
CA THR A 83 0.60 -6.28 7.84
C THR A 83 -0.62 -5.39 8.14
N ASP A 84 -0.49 -4.09 7.99
CA ASP A 84 -1.43 -3.06 8.42
C ASP A 84 -2.48 -2.64 7.38
N GLY A 85 -2.34 -3.07 6.13
CA GLY A 85 -3.32 -2.77 5.08
C GLY A 85 -4.54 -3.70 5.12
N SER A 86 -5.65 -3.26 4.56
CA SER A 86 -6.82 -4.10 4.28
C SER A 86 -7.45 -3.73 2.94
N PHE A 87 -7.99 -4.73 2.24
CA PHE A 87 -8.71 -4.52 0.99
C PHE A 87 -10.21 -4.62 1.25
N GLN A 88 -10.94 -3.56 0.94
CA GLN A 88 -12.39 -3.48 1.15
C GLN A 88 -13.11 -3.35 -0.20
N LYS A 89 -14.09 -4.20 -0.44
CA LYS A 89 -14.97 -4.09 -1.61
C LYS A 89 -15.96 -2.96 -1.40
N ARG A 90 -16.13 -2.09 -2.40
CA ARG A 90 -17.06 -0.96 -2.42
C ARG A 90 -17.83 -0.97 -3.74
N LEU A 91 -19.08 -1.44 -3.74
CA LEU A 91 -19.88 -1.59 -4.97
C LEU A 91 -19.06 -2.27 -6.09
N ASN A 92 -18.60 -1.51 -7.07
CA ASN A 92 -17.85 -1.98 -8.23
C ASN A 92 -16.34 -1.71 -8.14
N THR A 93 -15.82 -1.26 -6.99
CA THR A 93 -14.41 -0.92 -6.80
C THR A 93 -13.84 -1.56 -5.56
N TYR A 94 -12.50 -1.61 -5.50
CA TYR A 94 -11.77 -1.99 -4.29
C TYR A 94 -11.06 -0.77 -3.70
N GLN A 95 -10.95 -0.79 -2.40
CA GLN A 95 -10.29 0.25 -1.62
C GLN A 95 -9.20 -0.38 -0.76
N LEU A 96 -7.97 0.11 -0.92
CA LEU A 96 -6.88 -0.15 0.01
C LEU A 96 -7.02 0.79 1.20
N VAL A 97 -7.09 0.25 2.40
CA VAL A 97 -7.23 0.99 3.65
C VAL A 97 -6.07 0.65 4.56
N ILE A 98 -5.44 1.67 5.14
CA ILE A 98 -4.41 1.53 6.18
C ILE A 98 -4.88 2.25 7.43
N HIS A 99 -4.75 1.58 8.57
CA HIS A 99 -5.19 2.05 9.87
C HIS A 99 -4.05 1.96 10.88
N LEU A 100 -3.65 3.08 11.47
CA LEU A 100 -2.54 3.15 12.41
C LEU A 100 -2.94 3.87 13.70
N SER A 101 -2.12 3.75 14.73
CA SER A 101 -2.18 4.64 15.87
C SER A 101 -1.77 6.06 15.47
N ASN A 102 -2.34 7.09 16.10
CA ASN A 102 -1.99 8.49 15.84
C ASN A 102 -0.50 8.80 16.02
N LYS A 103 0.21 8.05 16.87
CA LYS A 103 1.67 8.19 17.02
C LYS A 103 2.46 7.91 15.74
N ASP A 104 1.89 7.14 14.82
CA ASP A 104 2.49 6.75 13.55
C ASP A 104 1.86 7.50 12.36
N ASP A 105 1.13 8.62 12.58
CA ASP A 105 0.44 9.39 11.54
C ASP A 105 1.38 9.93 10.46
N ASN A 106 2.63 10.25 10.82
CA ASN A 106 3.65 10.64 9.87
C ASN A 106 3.93 9.54 8.83
N HIS A 107 3.77 8.27 9.22
CA HIS A 107 3.92 7.16 8.29
C HIS A 107 2.76 7.10 7.29
N LEU A 108 1.53 7.43 7.70
CA LEU A 108 0.42 7.61 6.76
C LEU A 108 0.64 8.80 5.80
N LYS A 109 1.31 9.87 6.25
CA LYS A 109 1.67 10.98 5.36
C LYS A 109 2.69 10.54 4.30
N LYS A 110 3.67 9.69 4.65
CA LYS A 110 4.64 9.14 3.69
C LYS A 110 3.95 8.31 2.60
N ILE A 111 3.04 7.39 2.94
CA ILE A 111 2.31 6.60 1.93
C ILE A 111 1.30 7.46 1.15
N ARG A 112 0.70 8.46 1.77
CA ARG A 112 -0.15 9.43 1.08
C ARG A 112 0.59 10.11 -0.06
N GLU A 113 1.77 10.68 0.22
CA GLU A 113 2.59 11.33 -0.80
C GLU A 113 3.01 10.37 -1.92
N PHE A 114 3.24 9.11 -1.60
CA PHE A 114 3.60 8.08 -2.57
C PHE A 114 2.43 7.69 -3.49
N ILE A 115 1.20 7.52 -2.94
CA ILE A 115 0.05 7.01 -3.70
C ILE A 115 -0.83 8.14 -4.23
N GLN A 116 -1.26 9.05 -3.35
CA GLN A 116 -2.27 10.08 -3.65
C GLN A 116 -2.12 11.27 -2.69
N PRO A 117 -1.29 12.27 -3.00
CA PRO A 117 -0.91 13.35 -2.08
C PRO A 117 -2.08 14.13 -1.46
N ASN A 118 -3.17 14.27 -2.19
CA ASN A 118 -4.32 15.08 -1.78
C ASN A 118 -5.43 14.29 -1.04
N VAL A 119 -5.24 12.97 -0.80
CA VAL A 119 -6.24 12.19 -0.08
C VAL A 119 -6.25 12.56 1.40
N LYS A 120 -7.44 12.57 2.00
CA LYS A 120 -7.63 12.95 3.40
C LYS A 120 -7.24 11.81 4.35
N ILE A 121 -6.40 12.12 5.34
CA ILE A 121 -6.21 11.26 6.52
C ILE A 121 -7.36 11.59 7.50
N THR A 122 -8.01 10.57 8.01
CA THR A 122 -9.11 10.68 8.97
C THR A 122 -8.62 10.23 10.34
N TYR A 123 -8.84 11.03 11.37
CA TYR A 123 -8.50 10.74 12.76
C TYR A 123 -9.76 10.33 13.52
N THR A 124 -9.63 9.37 14.43
CA THR A 124 -10.72 8.90 15.27
C THR A 124 -10.52 9.37 16.72
N LYS A 125 -11.60 9.33 17.49
CA LYS A 125 -11.54 9.64 18.94
C LYS A 125 -10.75 8.59 19.74
N GLU A 126 -10.55 7.41 19.19
CA GLU A 126 -9.86 6.26 19.79
C GLU A 126 -8.34 6.29 19.55
N ASN A 127 -7.77 7.48 19.33
CA ASN A 127 -6.35 7.69 19.11
C ASN A 127 -5.78 6.89 17.92
N SER A 128 -6.56 6.78 16.84
CA SER A 128 -6.15 6.13 15.59
C SER A 128 -6.38 7.02 14.38
N CYS A 129 -5.61 6.77 13.32
CA CYS A 129 -5.69 7.48 12.05
C CYS A 129 -5.82 6.48 10.89
N ARG A 130 -6.50 6.92 9.83
CA ARG A 130 -6.86 6.08 8.69
C ARG A 130 -6.68 6.84 7.39
N ILE A 131 -6.18 6.13 6.39
CA ILE A 131 -6.17 6.57 5.00
C ILE A 131 -6.80 5.50 4.11
N ALA A 132 -7.41 5.90 3.00
CA ALA A 132 -8.08 4.99 2.09
C ALA A 132 -7.89 5.43 0.63
N PHE A 133 -7.43 4.51 -0.20
CA PHE A 133 -7.17 4.72 -1.63
C PHE A 133 -8.13 3.84 -2.43
N THR A 134 -8.99 4.46 -3.25
CA THR A 134 -9.94 3.73 -4.09
C THR A 134 -9.34 3.56 -5.48
N SER A 135 -8.91 2.36 -5.82
CA SER A 135 -8.39 2.01 -7.14
C SER A 135 -8.35 0.50 -7.35
N ASN A 136 -9.04 0.04 -8.37
CA ASN A 136 -8.96 -1.36 -8.81
C ASN A 136 -7.57 -1.71 -9.33
N GLU A 137 -6.93 -0.79 -10.04
CA GLU A 137 -5.60 -0.99 -10.62
C GLU A 137 -4.56 -1.23 -9.52
N ILE A 138 -4.52 -0.36 -8.49
CA ILE A 138 -3.59 -0.50 -7.36
C ILE A 138 -3.83 -1.81 -6.62
N CYS A 139 -5.09 -2.15 -6.32
CA CYS A 139 -5.42 -3.40 -5.65
C CYS A 139 -5.01 -4.60 -6.49
N ASN A 140 -5.34 -4.62 -7.78
CA ASN A 140 -5.01 -5.70 -8.70
C ASN A 140 -3.49 -5.86 -8.86
N ASP A 141 -2.73 -4.76 -8.94
CA ASP A 141 -1.28 -4.84 -9.06
C ASP A 141 -0.64 -5.43 -7.80
N ILE A 142 -1.08 -5.05 -6.60
CA ILE A 142 -0.62 -5.65 -5.34
C ILE A 142 -1.00 -7.14 -5.26
N TRP A 143 -2.21 -7.52 -5.71
CA TRP A 143 -2.64 -8.93 -5.70
C TRP A 143 -1.83 -9.83 -6.64
N LYS A 144 -1.33 -9.31 -7.76
CA LYS A 144 -0.40 -10.04 -8.65
C LYS A 144 0.87 -10.50 -7.94
N TYR A 145 1.29 -9.79 -6.89
CA TYR A 145 2.43 -10.16 -6.06
C TYR A 145 2.06 -11.12 -4.91
N GLY A 146 0.81 -11.57 -4.85
CA GLY A 146 0.35 -12.57 -3.88
C GLY A 146 -0.17 -11.99 -2.57
N ILE A 147 -0.38 -10.66 -2.48
CA ILE A 147 -0.92 -9.99 -1.29
C ILE A 147 -2.41 -9.72 -1.53
N GLY A 148 -3.27 -10.69 -1.21
CA GLY A 148 -4.72 -10.66 -1.49
C GLY A 148 -5.59 -10.22 -0.32
N ILE A 149 -6.91 -10.35 -0.51
CA ILE A 149 -7.93 -9.95 0.49
C ILE A 149 -7.79 -10.78 1.78
N ASN A 150 -7.44 -12.06 1.67
CA ASN A 150 -7.32 -12.98 2.81
C ASN A 150 -5.89 -13.09 3.37
N LYS A 151 -5.05 -12.09 3.15
CA LYS A 151 -3.63 -12.06 3.52
C LYS A 151 -3.33 -12.41 4.98
N THR A 152 -4.28 -12.21 5.88
CA THR A 152 -4.14 -12.57 7.31
C THR A 152 -4.10 -14.08 7.52
N LYS A 153 -4.77 -14.86 6.67
CA LYS A 153 -4.77 -16.33 6.75
C LYS A 153 -3.63 -16.93 5.96
N GLU A 154 -3.44 -16.44 4.73
CA GLU A 154 -2.46 -16.99 3.81
C GLU A 154 -2.01 -15.94 2.79
N VAL A 155 -0.72 -15.98 2.44
CA VAL A 155 -0.14 -15.22 1.33
C VAL A 155 0.60 -16.17 0.40
N ASN A 156 0.60 -15.87 -0.89
CA ASN A 156 1.36 -16.59 -1.89
C ASN A 156 2.28 -15.61 -2.62
N LEU A 157 3.33 -15.18 -1.92
CA LEU A 157 4.23 -14.12 -2.38
C LEU A 157 4.96 -14.51 -3.65
N SER A 158 5.07 -13.58 -4.58
CA SER A 158 5.96 -13.69 -5.73
C SER A 158 7.43 -13.72 -5.30
N GLU A 159 8.27 -14.44 -6.03
CA GLU A 159 9.70 -14.61 -5.75
C GLU A 159 10.43 -13.27 -5.60
N CYS A 160 10.07 -12.26 -6.42
CA CYS A 160 10.66 -10.93 -6.37
C CYS A 160 10.37 -10.16 -5.07
N LEU A 161 9.37 -10.56 -4.27
CA LEU A 161 9.12 -10.05 -2.93
C LEU A 161 9.78 -10.93 -1.85
N ILE A 162 9.78 -12.26 -2.03
CA ILE A 162 10.38 -13.20 -1.06
C ILE A 162 11.84 -12.84 -0.79
N TYR A 163 12.61 -12.48 -1.82
CA TYR A 163 14.02 -12.13 -1.69
C TYR A 163 14.30 -10.63 -1.64
N ASN A 164 13.27 -9.80 -1.40
CA ASN A 164 13.41 -8.36 -1.38
C ASN A 164 13.52 -7.81 0.06
N ARG A 165 14.65 -7.21 0.40
CA ARG A 165 14.91 -6.64 1.73
C ARG A 165 13.93 -5.52 2.10
N ASP A 166 13.51 -4.72 1.12
CA ASP A 166 12.66 -3.56 1.37
C ASP A 166 11.23 -4.02 1.71
N PHE A 167 10.76 -5.10 1.07
CA PHE A 167 9.51 -5.75 1.44
C PHE A 167 9.56 -6.22 2.91
N TRP A 168 10.62 -6.91 3.31
CA TRP A 168 10.74 -7.40 4.69
C TRP A 168 10.93 -6.28 5.71
N ARG A 169 11.57 -5.16 5.33
CA ARG A 169 11.59 -3.97 6.19
C ARG A 169 10.17 -3.44 6.41
N GLY A 170 9.33 -3.37 5.37
CA GLY A 170 7.92 -3.01 5.50
C GLY A 170 7.13 -3.93 6.43
N VAL A 171 7.34 -5.26 6.32
CA VAL A 171 6.74 -6.26 7.23
C VAL A 171 7.20 -6.04 8.68
N VAL A 172 8.49 -5.80 8.90
CA VAL A 172 9.05 -5.55 10.25
C VAL A 172 8.55 -4.23 10.82
N ASP A 173 8.38 -3.21 10.00
CA ASP A 173 7.83 -1.92 10.43
C ASP A 173 6.38 -2.04 10.88
N GLY A 174 5.57 -2.86 10.21
CA GLY A 174 4.20 -3.13 10.62
C GLY A 174 4.12 -4.04 11.86
N ASP A 175 4.35 -5.32 11.69
CA ASP A 175 4.11 -6.36 12.71
C ASP A 175 5.36 -6.82 13.48
N GLY A 176 6.54 -6.23 13.22
CA GLY A 176 7.76 -6.58 13.92
C GLY A 176 7.87 -5.93 15.29
N TYR A 177 8.47 -6.63 16.25
CA TYR A 177 8.92 -6.08 17.52
C TYR A 177 10.45 -6.03 17.54
N LEU A 178 11.02 -4.86 17.82
CA LEU A 178 12.44 -4.62 18.05
C LEU A 178 12.64 -4.25 19.50
N GLY A 179 13.55 -4.94 20.20
CA GLY A 179 13.78 -4.68 21.60
C GLY A 179 14.87 -5.56 22.20
N TYR A 180 14.77 -5.77 23.50
CA TYR A 180 15.71 -6.58 24.28
C TYR A 180 14.96 -7.73 24.96
N CYS A 181 15.64 -8.86 25.17
CA CYS A 181 15.15 -9.92 26.05
C CYS A 181 15.31 -9.50 27.50
N GLU A 182 14.22 -9.48 28.26
CA GLU A 182 14.24 -9.17 29.71
C GLU A 182 14.97 -10.23 30.54
N LYS A 183 15.04 -11.47 30.03
CA LYS A 183 15.69 -12.60 30.71
C LYS A 183 17.03 -12.92 30.09
N GLY A 184 18.12 -12.53 30.78
CA GLY A 184 19.51 -12.91 30.49
C GLY A 184 20.22 -12.04 29.45
N ASN A 185 21.23 -11.31 29.90
CA ASN A 185 22.27 -10.62 29.12
C ASN A 185 21.83 -9.65 28.02
N ASN A 186 20.74 -8.90 28.19
CA ASN A 186 20.31 -7.81 27.27
C ASN A 186 20.49 -8.11 25.77
N LYS A 187 20.14 -9.33 25.35
CA LYS A 187 20.28 -9.74 23.96
C LYS A 187 19.23 -9.08 23.09
N HIS A 188 19.66 -8.51 21.99
CA HIS A 188 18.76 -7.93 20.99
C HIS A 188 17.75 -8.95 20.49
N ARG A 189 16.53 -8.52 20.23
CA ARG A 189 15.43 -9.36 19.78
C ARG A 189 14.70 -8.69 18.63
N LEU A 190 14.54 -9.44 17.56
CA LEU A 190 13.55 -9.19 16.51
C LEU A 190 12.50 -10.30 16.60
N GLU A 191 11.24 -9.91 16.66
CA GLU A 191 10.11 -10.82 16.62
C GLU A 191 9.12 -10.36 15.56
N ILE A 192 8.61 -11.28 14.76
CA ILE A 192 7.57 -11.00 13.77
C ILE A 192 6.43 -11.98 13.99
N VAL A 193 5.20 -11.46 14.01
CA VAL A 193 3.98 -12.26 14.04
C VAL A 193 3.30 -12.24 12.68
N GLY A 194 2.55 -13.29 12.34
CA GLY A 194 1.85 -13.34 11.05
C GLY A 194 1.29 -14.72 10.71
N SER A 195 0.88 -14.92 9.46
CA SER A 195 0.50 -16.24 8.95
C SER A 195 1.72 -17.15 8.81
N TYR A 196 1.49 -18.47 8.85
CA TYR A 196 2.57 -19.45 8.66
C TYR A 196 3.27 -19.25 7.31
N SER A 197 2.51 -19.01 6.24
CA SER A 197 3.06 -18.80 4.91
C SER A 197 3.97 -17.56 4.84
N LEU A 198 3.54 -16.42 5.40
CA LEU A 198 4.35 -15.20 5.43
C LEU A 198 5.67 -15.42 6.17
N LEU A 199 5.61 -16.01 7.36
CA LEU A 199 6.81 -16.22 8.17
C LEU A 199 7.72 -17.30 7.60
N SER A 200 7.19 -18.29 6.87
CA SER A 200 7.99 -19.27 6.14
C SER A 200 8.81 -18.61 5.02
N TYR A 201 8.24 -17.69 4.27
CA TYR A 201 8.96 -16.88 3.29
C TYR A 201 10.03 -15.99 3.94
N PHE A 202 9.74 -15.44 5.13
CA PHE A 202 10.77 -14.71 5.88
C PHE A 202 11.96 -15.58 6.28
N VAL A 203 11.72 -16.84 6.64
CA VAL A 203 12.79 -17.81 6.90
C VAL A 203 13.64 -18.03 5.63
N GLU A 204 13.02 -18.18 4.46
CA GLU A 204 13.76 -18.32 3.19
C GLU A 204 14.61 -17.06 2.90
N TYR A 205 14.07 -15.87 3.10
CA TYR A 205 14.85 -14.63 3.00
C TYR A 205 16.02 -14.61 3.99
N CYS A 206 15.82 -15.00 5.26
CA CYS A 206 16.89 -15.04 6.25
C CYS A 206 18.01 -16.01 5.88
N LYS A 207 17.71 -17.13 5.23
CA LYS A 207 18.71 -18.08 4.75
C LYS A 207 19.62 -17.51 3.66
N THR A 208 19.16 -16.55 2.87
CA THR A 208 20.02 -15.86 1.88
C THR A 208 21.10 -14.99 2.53
N ILE A 209 20.85 -14.53 3.77
CA ILE A 209 21.77 -13.65 4.52
C ILE A 209 22.64 -14.46 5.49
N ILE A 210 22.05 -15.48 6.11
CA ILE A 210 22.71 -16.34 7.10
C ILE A 210 22.62 -17.79 6.62
N PRO A 211 23.65 -18.35 5.98
CA PRO A 211 23.60 -19.69 5.37
C PRO A 211 23.15 -20.82 6.32
N ASN A 212 23.52 -20.73 7.60
CA ASN A 212 23.16 -21.70 8.64
C ASN A 212 22.00 -21.20 9.54
N PHE A 213 21.03 -20.48 8.97
CA PHE A 213 19.89 -19.98 9.72
C PHE A 213 19.05 -21.12 10.30
N LYS A 214 18.88 -21.12 11.64
CA LYS A 214 18.24 -22.22 12.38
C LYS A 214 16.90 -21.86 13.03
N ASN A 215 16.53 -20.57 13.03
CA ASN A 215 15.27 -20.14 13.66
C ASN A 215 14.09 -20.64 12.83
N THR A 216 13.05 -21.10 13.51
CA THR A 216 11.86 -21.68 12.92
C THR A 216 10.61 -20.91 13.33
N VAL A 217 9.59 -20.99 12.48
CA VAL A 217 8.24 -20.47 12.76
C VAL A 217 7.60 -21.34 13.84
N LYS A 218 6.99 -20.70 14.84
CA LYS A 218 6.31 -21.37 15.97
C LYS A 218 4.85 -20.92 16.07
N PRO A 219 3.94 -21.79 16.49
CA PRO A 219 2.58 -21.38 16.83
C PRO A 219 2.58 -20.34 17.95
N HIS A 220 1.71 -19.33 17.83
CA HIS A 220 1.50 -18.31 18.85
C HIS A 220 0.01 -17.92 18.90
N LYS A 221 -0.75 -18.44 19.89
CA LYS A 221 -2.21 -18.27 19.96
C LYS A 221 -2.90 -18.71 18.65
N SER A 222 -3.58 -17.78 17.97
CA SER A 222 -4.28 -18.02 16.70
C SER A 222 -3.43 -17.73 15.45
N ILE A 223 -2.18 -17.33 15.63
CA ILE A 223 -1.23 -16.94 14.57
C ILE A 223 0.10 -17.64 14.78
N TYR A 224 1.13 -17.22 14.07
CA TYR A 224 2.48 -17.74 14.20
C TYR A 224 3.46 -16.62 14.55
N VAL A 225 4.64 -17.02 15.04
CA VAL A 225 5.71 -16.10 15.42
C VAL A 225 7.07 -16.67 15.03
N ILE A 226 7.99 -15.80 14.66
CA ILE A 226 9.41 -16.09 14.58
C ILE A 226 10.18 -15.16 15.51
N HIS A 227 11.13 -15.74 16.26
CA HIS A 227 12.00 -15.01 17.18
C HIS A 227 13.45 -15.09 16.71
N LEU A 228 14.10 -13.96 16.52
CA LEU A 228 15.54 -13.85 16.29
C LEU A 228 16.18 -13.14 17.48
N GLY A 229 17.29 -13.64 17.95
CA GLY A 229 18.00 -13.07 19.11
C GLY A 229 19.48 -12.84 18.84
N GLY A 230 20.09 -11.95 19.62
CA GLY A 230 21.52 -11.67 19.59
C GLY A 230 22.04 -11.29 18.21
N ASN A 231 23.17 -11.89 17.81
CA ASN A 231 23.82 -11.58 16.54
C ASN A 231 22.93 -11.91 15.30
N THR A 232 22.10 -12.95 15.37
CA THR A 232 21.14 -13.25 14.29
C THR A 232 20.17 -12.09 14.07
N ALA A 233 19.60 -11.52 15.15
CA ALA A 233 18.72 -10.36 15.05
C ALA A 233 19.48 -9.15 14.50
N LYS A 234 20.70 -8.84 15.01
CA LYS A 234 21.52 -7.73 14.49
C LYS A 234 21.81 -7.86 13.01
N THR A 235 22.24 -9.03 12.54
CA THR A 235 22.58 -9.29 11.13
C THR A 235 21.37 -9.06 10.23
N ILE A 236 20.21 -9.60 10.59
CA ILE A 236 18.99 -9.42 9.81
C ILE A 236 18.54 -7.96 9.86
N LEU A 237 18.50 -7.31 11.02
CA LEU A 237 18.12 -5.91 11.12
C LEU A 237 19.06 -5.00 10.31
N LYS A 238 20.38 -5.27 10.33
CA LYS A 238 21.34 -4.54 9.51
C LYS A 238 21.02 -4.69 8.03
N SER A 239 20.74 -5.90 7.54
CA SER A 239 20.36 -6.12 6.14
C SER A 239 19.10 -5.36 5.74
N LEU A 240 18.13 -5.19 6.65
CA LEU A 240 16.87 -4.51 6.38
C LEU A 240 16.99 -2.98 6.39
N TYR A 241 17.71 -2.40 7.35
CA TYR A 241 17.69 -0.96 7.63
C TYR A 241 18.93 -0.18 7.17
N GLU A 242 20.06 -0.84 6.93
CA GLU A 242 21.27 -0.16 6.47
C GLU A 242 21.03 0.48 5.09
N ASN A 243 21.37 1.77 4.96
CA ASN A 243 21.19 2.55 3.72
C ASN A 243 19.75 2.50 3.16
N SER A 244 18.74 2.44 4.03
CA SER A 244 17.32 2.51 3.65
C SER A 244 16.84 3.96 3.61
N ASN A 245 16.00 4.30 2.61
CA ASN A 245 15.43 5.65 2.46
C ASN A 245 14.00 5.75 2.99
N ILE A 246 13.32 4.61 3.21
CA ILE A 246 11.95 4.59 3.72
C ILE A 246 11.83 3.59 4.88
N TYR A 247 11.26 4.03 5.98
CA TYR A 247 11.09 3.27 7.22
C TYR A 247 10.07 3.94 8.13
N LEU A 248 9.60 3.21 9.15
CA LEU A 248 8.85 3.74 10.28
C LEU A 248 9.84 4.32 11.30
N ASP A 249 9.74 5.63 11.60
CA ASP A 249 10.76 6.39 12.34
C ASP A 249 11.14 5.71 13.66
N ARG A 250 10.16 5.37 14.51
CA ARG A 250 10.42 4.70 15.82
C ARG A 250 11.11 3.33 15.70
N LYS A 251 10.95 2.64 14.55
CA LYS A 251 11.63 1.35 14.31
C LYS A 251 13.07 1.56 13.86
N LYS A 252 13.29 2.60 13.05
CA LYS A 252 14.63 3.01 12.63
C LYS A 252 15.46 3.45 13.83
N GLU A 253 14.91 4.28 14.70
CA GLU A 253 15.55 4.70 15.95
C GLU A 253 15.94 3.48 16.81
N LYS A 254 14.99 2.52 16.96
CA LYS A 254 15.27 1.30 17.72
C LYS A 254 16.33 0.40 17.09
N TYR A 255 16.36 0.33 15.75
CA TYR A 255 17.43 -0.35 15.03
C TYR A 255 18.79 0.30 15.31
N GLU A 256 18.88 1.63 15.26
CA GLU A 256 20.11 2.37 15.52
C GLU A 256 20.63 2.15 16.94
N GLU A 257 19.76 2.15 17.95
CA GLU A 257 20.10 1.76 19.32
C GLU A 257 20.67 0.34 19.39
N ILE A 258 20.04 -0.62 18.69
CA ILE A 258 20.47 -2.03 18.69
C ILE A 258 21.85 -2.20 18.04
N ILE A 259 22.15 -1.44 16.99
CA ILE A 259 23.42 -1.58 16.26
C ILE A 259 24.56 -0.85 16.99
N ALA A 260 24.27 0.21 17.73
CA ALA A 260 25.27 0.97 18.50
C ALA A 260 25.84 0.21 19.70
N LEU A 261 25.15 -0.83 20.18
CA LEU A 261 25.56 -1.70 21.29
C LEU A 261 26.25 -2.97 20.79
#